data_fd7b5f9b94c3e78c720f08ab341f2128
#
_entry.id   fd7b5f9b94c3e78c720f08ab341f2128
#
_cell.length_a   1.000
_cell.length_b   1.000
_cell.length_c   1.000
_cell.angle_alpha   90.00
_cell.angle_beta   90.00
_cell.angle_gamma   90.00
#
_symmetry.space_group_name_H-M   'P 1'
#
loop_
_entity.id
_entity.type
_entity.pdbx_description
1 polymer ?
#
loop_
_entity_poly.entity_id
_entity_poly.type
_entity_poly.pdbx_seq_one_letter_code
_entity_poly.pdbx_strand_id
1 'polypeptide(L)'
;MRYALISKGLSLSQIETEARKAGAKGIKATRLLNQIFCDLNAEQAKALSLVSGLLVKPIKEYKTDQVETALPPVETFSDVSYLLRSYFTPPLTGTGLTVAVLDSGIRKSHEALRNKVVLEANFSDSPSVEDIFGHGTQVAFVVAGGLHSLGEKAGVSPGAAIMNLKVINDEGIGSDESIILGIDKVCDLAEAARKKGLWPTDEMYPNVINLSLGGEDDGDEDNPVREACRQASADYGIDVIAAAGNTGPKMTTVMLPACDPEVIAVGAVETTDELVIWEKSSRGPTVQGETKPDFVIWGTNLEMASHKNDEEYVAKSGTSFAAPMLSGLTGLLWESGRRAYGEGWLFRWTEARQFAPYFSTKPQDAPVKKDNAYGYGLPAMGTMLGQVSQVSVPTGDVTEVMNMFMMMTTMFGMLQGVV
;
A
#
# COMPACT_ATOMS: atom_id res chain seq x y z
N MET A 1 10.73 27.97 4.19
CA MET A 1 10.88 26.55 3.80
C MET A 1 10.22 25.69 4.86
N ARG A 2 9.62 24.59 4.48
CA ARG A 2 8.92 23.67 5.39
C ARG A 2 9.90 22.67 5.99
N TYR A 3 9.80 22.39 7.28
CA TYR A 3 10.68 21.48 8.03
C TYR A 3 9.87 20.54 8.92
N ALA A 4 10.41 19.34 9.15
CA ALA A 4 10.01 18.43 10.19
C ALA A 4 10.92 18.59 11.40
N LEU A 5 10.33 18.75 12.59
CA LEU A 5 10.98 18.74 13.89
C LEU A 5 10.71 17.41 14.55
N ILE A 6 11.69 16.51 14.55
CA ILE A 6 11.58 15.11 14.94
C ILE A 6 12.14 14.95 16.36
N SER A 7 11.38 14.35 17.25
CA SER A 7 11.80 14.06 18.62
C SER A 7 12.90 13.00 18.66
N LYS A 8 13.92 13.28 19.47
CA LYS A 8 14.92 12.30 19.94
C LYS A 8 14.96 12.34 21.48
N GLY A 9 13.75 12.43 22.09
CA GLY A 9 13.60 12.42 23.57
C GLY A 9 12.76 13.56 24.15
N LEU A 10 12.30 14.51 23.33
CA LEU A 10 11.41 15.59 23.77
C LEU A 10 9.93 15.17 23.61
N SER A 11 9.06 15.67 24.49
CA SER A 11 7.62 15.58 24.28
C SER A 11 7.14 16.53 23.18
N LEU A 12 6.00 16.25 22.57
CA LEU A 12 5.40 17.08 21.54
C LEU A 12 5.22 18.54 22.00
N SER A 13 4.80 18.77 23.26
CA SER A 13 4.65 20.08 23.85
C SER A 13 5.97 20.83 24.02
N GLN A 14 7.06 20.11 24.31
CA GLN A 14 8.39 20.69 24.38
C GLN A 14 8.90 21.12 22.99
N ILE A 15 8.71 20.27 21.97
CA ILE A 15 9.07 20.61 20.58
C ILE A 15 8.28 21.83 20.13
N GLU A 16 6.97 21.88 20.39
CA GLU A 16 6.13 23.02 20.03
C GLU A 16 6.58 24.30 20.74
N THR A 17 6.98 24.20 21.98
CA THR A 17 7.50 25.34 22.73
C THR A 17 8.78 25.89 22.10
N GLU A 18 9.73 25.02 21.75
CA GLU A 18 10.98 25.44 21.11
C GLU A 18 10.73 26.01 19.70
N ALA A 19 9.82 25.41 18.91
CA ALA A 19 9.42 25.91 17.61
C ALA A 19 8.83 27.33 17.70
N ARG A 20 7.91 27.57 18.65
CA ARG A 20 7.31 28.90 18.88
C ARG A 20 8.34 29.91 19.36
N LYS A 21 9.25 29.55 20.26
CA LYS A 21 10.36 30.43 20.69
C LYS A 21 11.27 30.85 19.52
N ALA A 22 11.51 29.93 18.59
CA ALA A 22 12.28 30.22 17.36
C ALA A 22 11.50 31.04 16.33
N GLY A 23 10.22 31.33 16.56
CA GLY A 23 9.37 32.10 15.64
C GLY A 23 8.86 31.29 14.46
N ALA A 24 8.73 29.98 14.61
CA ALA A 24 8.15 29.09 13.61
C ALA A 24 6.71 29.47 13.29
N LYS A 25 6.30 29.30 12.03
CA LYS A 25 4.94 29.55 11.55
C LYS A 25 4.32 28.24 11.01
N GLY A 26 3.02 28.25 10.79
CA GLY A 26 2.31 27.12 10.18
C GLY A 26 2.53 25.79 10.92
N ILE A 27 2.53 25.80 12.25
CA ILE A 27 2.80 24.62 13.07
C ILE A 27 1.69 23.61 12.93
N LYS A 28 2.03 22.38 12.51
CA LYS A 28 1.17 21.20 12.51
C LYS A 28 1.88 20.07 13.26
N ALA A 29 1.16 19.37 14.12
CA ALA A 29 1.69 18.28 14.91
C ALA A 29 1.13 16.93 14.44
N THR A 30 1.94 15.87 14.52
CA THR A 30 1.52 14.50 14.35
C THR A 30 1.75 13.74 15.66
N ARG A 31 0.77 12.94 16.06
CA ARG A 31 0.83 12.13 17.28
C ARG A 31 1.64 10.86 17.06
N LEU A 32 1.53 10.26 15.89
CA LEU A 32 2.17 9.01 15.53
C LEU A 32 3.70 9.07 15.77
N LEU A 33 4.37 10.10 15.25
CA LEU A 33 5.83 10.21 15.34
C LEU A 33 6.31 11.18 16.42
N ASN A 34 5.41 11.78 17.22
CA ASN A 34 5.76 12.82 18.18
C ASN A 34 6.62 13.93 17.54
N GLN A 35 6.17 14.44 16.39
CA GLN A 35 6.90 15.43 15.61
C GLN A 35 6.00 16.61 15.19
N ILE A 36 6.66 17.69 14.76
CA ILE A 36 5.99 18.92 14.31
C ILE A 36 6.49 19.31 12.94
N PHE A 37 5.58 19.70 12.06
CA PHE A 37 5.87 20.38 10.80
C PHE A 37 5.68 21.89 10.98
N CYS A 38 6.64 22.68 10.48
CA CYS A 38 6.56 24.15 10.58
C CYS A 38 7.40 24.84 9.51
N ASP A 39 7.08 26.11 9.27
CA ASP A 39 7.84 26.98 8.38
C ASP A 39 8.95 27.67 9.15
N LEU A 40 10.19 27.54 8.67
CA LEU A 40 11.39 28.12 9.24
C LEU A 40 12.23 28.81 8.15
N ASN A 41 12.93 29.85 8.52
CA ASN A 41 14.08 30.34 7.74
C ASN A 41 15.36 29.56 8.14
N ALA A 42 16.45 29.76 7.40
CA ALA A 42 17.71 29.04 7.64
C ALA A 42 18.32 29.28 9.04
N GLU A 43 18.20 30.48 9.59
CA GLU A 43 18.71 30.81 10.92
C GLU A 43 17.89 30.12 12.01
N GLN A 44 16.57 30.11 11.88
CA GLN A 44 15.65 29.40 12.80
C GLN A 44 15.87 27.89 12.78
N ALA A 45 16.02 27.30 11.59
CA ALA A 45 16.31 25.87 11.45
C ALA A 45 17.65 25.49 12.09
N LYS A 46 18.68 26.32 11.87
CA LYS A 46 20.00 26.17 12.52
C LYS A 46 19.93 26.31 14.04
N ALA A 47 19.19 27.28 14.55
CA ALA A 47 19.02 27.46 15.99
C ALA A 47 18.33 26.24 16.63
N LEU A 48 17.26 25.73 16.00
CA LEU A 48 16.54 24.54 16.48
C LEU A 48 17.38 23.26 16.39
N SER A 49 18.27 23.14 15.41
CA SER A 49 19.16 21.98 15.30
C SER A 49 20.20 21.86 16.43
N LEU A 50 20.38 22.94 17.21
CA LEU A 50 21.25 22.95 18.42
C LEU A 50 20.49 22.53 19.70
N VAL A 51 19.18 22.38 19.62
CA VAL A 51 18.37 21.92 20.79
C VAL A 51 18.62 20.42 21.00
N SER A 52 19.09 20.07 22.18
CA SER A 52 19.32 18.66 22.52
C SER A 52 18.02 17.86 22.49
N GLY A 53 18.04 16.71 21.83
CA GLY A 53 16.87 15.87 21.65
C GLY A 53 15.92 16.26 20.53
N LEU A 54 16.36 17.19 19.62
CA LEU A 54 15.60 17.63 18.47
C LEU A 54 16.39 17.42 17.17
N LEU A 55 15.80 16.74 16.20
CA LEU A 55 16.32 16.63 14.84
C LEU A 55 15.48 17.50 13.92
N VAL A 56 16.13 18.35 13.12
CA VAL A 56 15.48 19.28 12.19
C VAL A 56 15.80 18.86 10.76
N LYS A 57 14.80 18.45 10.00
CA LYS A 57 14.95 18.04 8.59
C LYS A 57 14.05 18.87 7.67
N PRO A 58 14.52 19.27 6.47
CA PRO A 58 13.62 19.77 5.44
C PRO A 58 12.71 18.63 4.99
N ILE A 59 11.46 18.96 4.64
CA ILE A 59 10.53 17.96 4.09
C ILE A 59 10.90 17.60 2.65
N LYS A 60 10.61 16.36 2.25
CA LYS A 60 10.79 15.85 0.89
C LYS A 60 9.49 15.92 0.10
N GLU A 61 9.62 15.91 -1.22
CA GLU A 61 8.52 15.78 -2.16
C GLU A 61 8.38 14.34 -2.65
N TYR A 62 7.15 13.92 -2.88
CA TYR A 62 6.76 12.63 -3.43
C TYR A 62 5.88 12.85 -4.65
N LYS A 63 5.90 11.92 -5.59
CA LYS A 63 5.13 11.99 -6.83
C LYS A 63 4.43 10.67 -7.11
N THR A 64 3.38 10.77 -7.91
CA THR A 64 2.75 9.64 -8.56
C THR A 64 3.22 9.61 -10.01
N ASP A 65 3.87 8.54 -10.43
CA ASP A 65 4.33 8.38 -11.80
C ASP A 65 3.36 7.49 -12.58
N GLN A 66 2.68 8.09 -13.57
CA GLN A 66 1.83 7.37 -14.53
C GLN A 66 2.55 7.26 -15.85
N VAL A 67 2.48 6.09 -16.47
CA VAL A 67 2.95 5.89 -17.83
C VAL A 67 1.75 5.66 -18.74
N GLU A 68 1.53 6.56 -19.68
CA GLU A 68 0.53 6.35 -20.73
C GLU A 68 0.94 5.17 -21.62
N THR A 69 -0.02 4.30 -21.91
CA THR A 69 0.19 3.18 -22.81
C THR A 69 -0.32 3.51 -24.19
N ALA A 70 0.52 3.29 -25.22
CA ALA A 70 0.14 3.44 -26.61
C ALA A 70 -0.59 2.20 -27.18
N LEU A 71 -0.69 1.13 -26.39
CA LEU A 71 -1.33 -0.13 -26.80
C LEU A 71 -2.84 -0.08 -26.50
N PRO A 72 -3.67 -0.74 -27.33
CA PRO A 72 -5.07 -0.89 -27.01
C PRO A 72 -5.21 -1.59 -25.63
N PRO A 73 -6.24 -1.22 -24.84
CA PRO A 73 -6.47 -1.83 -23.55
C PRO A 73 -6.62 -3.34 -23.70
N VAL A 74 -5.92 -4.08 -22.86
CA VAL A 74 -6.11 -5.51 -22.77
C VAL A 74 -7.37 -5.71 -21.92
N GLU A 75 -8.37 -6.42 -22.45
CA GLU A 75 -9.60 -6.77 -21.71
C GLU A 75 -9.32 -7.65 -20.49
N THR A 76 -8.07 -8.05 -20.33
CA THR A 76 -7.53 -9.02 -19.39
C THR A 76 -7.57 -8.63 -17.91
N PHE A 77 -7.68 -7.34 -17.53
CA PHE A 77 -7.74 -7.03 -16.09
C PHE A 77 -9.05 -7.50 -15.45
N SER A 78 -10.17 -7.32 -16.13
CA SER A 78 -11.46 -7.87 -15.72
C SER A 78 -11.40 -9.40 -15.67
N ASP A 79 -10.68 -10.03 -16.59
CA ASP A 79 -10.50 -11.47 -16.64
C ASP A 79 -9.60 -11.98 -15.50
N VAL A 80 -8.52 -11.30 -15.19
CA VAL A 80 -7.65 -11.64 -14.04
C VAL A 80 -8.41 -11.48 -12.73
N SER A 81 -9.11 -10.37 -12.55
CA SER A 81 -9.95 -10.13 -11.39
C SER A 81 -11.07 -11.18 -11.29
N TYR A 82 -11.71 -11.53 -12.40
CA TYR A 82 -12.70 -12.58 -12.48
C TYR A 82 -12.11 -13.94 -12.11
N LEU A 83 -10.97 -14.31 -12.69
CA LEU A 83 -10.28 -15.58 -12.38
C LEU A 83 -9.95 -15.68 -10.89
N LEU A 84 -9.35 -14.63 -10.30
CA LEU A 84 -9.01 -14.62 -8.87
C LEU A 84 -10.23 -14.86 -7.98
N ARG A 85 -11.39 -14.31 -8.34
CA ARG A 85 -12.64 -14.44 -7.56
C ARG A 85 -13.38 -15.74 -7.80
N SER A 86 -13.33 -16.27 -9.05
CA SER A 86 -14.13 -17.41 -9.49
C SER A 86 -13.65 -18.78 -8.99
N TYR A 87 -12.45 -18.84 -8.38
CA TYR A 87 -11.97 -20.08 -7.73
C TYR A 87 -12.88 -20.58 -6.61
N PHE A 88 -13.84 -19.77 -6.16
CA PHE A 88 -14.71 -20.06 -5.02
C PHE A 88 -16.19 -20.04 -5.42
N THR A 89 -16.98 -20.85 -4.72
CA THR A 89 -18.44 -20.85 -4.86
C THR A 89 -19.09 -20.63 -3.49
N PRO A 90 -19.78 -19.47 -3.25
CA PRO A 90 -19.89 -18.30 -4.14
C PRO A 90 -18.54 -17.60 -4.33
N PRO A 91 -18.38 -16.80 -5.41
CA PRO A 91 -17.14 -16.07 -5.68
C PRO A 91 -16.74 -15.16 -4.52
N LEU A 92 -15.44 -14.97 -4.34
CA LEU A 92 -14.92 -14.02 -3.38
C LEU A 92 -15.12 -12.58 -3.88
N THR A 93 -15.42 -11.67 -2.97
CA THR A 93 -15.64 -10.24 -3.26
C THR A 93 -14.69 -9.33 -2.49
N GLY A 94 -13.98 -9.87 -1.50
CA GLY A 94 -13.13 -9.11 -0.58
C GLY A 94 -13.91 -8.36 0.49
N THR A 95 -15.16 -8.74 0.74
CA THR A 95 -15.99 -8.14 1.80
C THR A 95 -15.31 -8.21 3.16
N GLY A 96 -15.34 -7.10 3.90
CA GLY A 96 -14.72 -6.93 5.20
C GLY A 96 -13.27 -6.42 5.14
N LEU A 97 -12.72 -6.16 3.95
CA LEU A 97 -11.48 -5.40 3.80
C LEU A 97 -11.80 -3.91 3.72
N THR A 98 -11.00 -3.09 4.40
CA THR A 98 -10.97 -1.64 4.20
C THR A 98 -9.54 -1.20 3.87
N VAL A 99 -9.38 -0.55 2.71
CA VAL A 99 -8.10 -0.04 2.23
C VAL A 99 -8.09 1.49 2.34
N ALA A 100 -7.12 2.01 3.05
CA ALA A 100 -6.79 3.43 3.05
C ALA A 100 -5.94 3.75 1.82
N VAL A 101 -6.51 4.42 0.84
CA VAL A 101 -5.83 4.90 -0.37
C VAL A 101 -5.31 6.30 -0.09
N LEU A 102 -3.99 6.41 0.09
CA LEU A 102 -3.29 7.67 0.28
C LEU A 102 -2.75 8.13 -1.09
N ASP A 103 -3.51 9.00 -1.75
CA ASP A 103 -3.27 9.36 -3.16
C ASP A 103 -3.79 10.78 -3.50
N SER A 104 -4.08 11.04 -4.77
CA SER A 104 -4.53 12.34 -5.32
C SER A 104 -6.01 12.66 -5.12
N GLY A 105 -6.76 11.83 -4.38
CA GLY A 105 -8.21 11.93 -4.23
C GLY A 105 -8.93 10.82 -4.99
N ILE A 106 -10.26 10.77 -4.92
CA ILE A 106 -11.08 9.74 -5.59
C ILE A 106 -12.36 10.37 -6.13
N ARG A 107 -12.66 10.12 -7.41
CA ARG A 107 -13.98 10.42 -7.99
C ARG A 107 -14.99 9.36 -7.56
N LYS A 108 -15.54 9.50 -6.37
CA LYS A 108 -16.49 8.55 -5.78
C LYS A 108 -17.85 8.46 -6.50
N SER A 109 -18.16 9.45 -7.37
CA SER A 109 -19.38 9.45 -8.21
C SER A 109 -19.26 8.50 -9.40
N HIS A 110 -18.05 8.09 -9.81
CA HIS A 110 -17.84 7.15 -10.90
C HIS A 110 -18.64 5.87 -10.67
N GLU A 111 -19.32 5.35 -11.71
CA GLU A 111 -20.24 4.20 -11.61
C GLU A 111 -19.60 2.99 -10.89
N ALA A 112 -18.33 2.73 -11.20
CA ALA A 112 -17.57 1.62 -10.60
C ALA A 112 -17.15 1.85 -9.13
N LEU A 113 -17.22 3.08 -8.62
CA LEU A 113 -16.78 3.45 -7.26
C LEU A 113 -17.91 3.91 -6.35
N ARG A 114 -19.17 3.90 -6.85
CA ARG A 114 -20.34 4.27 -6.05
C ARG A 114 -20.44 3.41 -4.79
N ASN A 115 -20.62 4.07 -3.65
CA ASN A 115 -20.77 3.43 -2.33
C ASN A 115 -19.52 2.65 -1.85
N LYS A 116 -18.35 2.87 -2.45
CA LYS A 116 -17.09 2.24 -1.99
C LYS A 116 -16.35 3.09 -0.97
N VAL A 117 -16.47 4.42 -1.08
CA VAL A 117 -15.74 5.36 -0.21
C VAL A 117 -16.53 5.60 1.06
N VAL A 118 -15.98 5.13 2.20
CA VAL A 118 -16.61 5.21 3.53
C VAL A 118 -16.09 6.37 4.36
N LEU A 119 -14.93 6.95 3.99
CA LEU A 119 -14.31 8.08 4.67
C LEU A 119 -13.49 8.90 3.69
N GLU A 120 -13.47 10.23 3.87
CA GLU A 120 -12.64 11.14 3.08
C GLU A 120 -11.93 12.14 3.98
N ALA A 121 -10.65 12.42 3.67
CA ALA A 121 -9.89 13.49 4.31
C ALA A 121 -8.85 14.06 3.34
N ASN A 122 -8.56 15.37 3.44
CA ASN A 122 -7.56 16.04 2.64
C ASN A 122 -6.42 16.54 3.53
N PHE A 123 -5.21 16.09 3.21
CA PHE A 123 -3.95 16.49 3.87
C PHE A 123 -3.01 17.24 2.91
N SER A 124 -3.38 17.31 1.62
CA SER A 124 -2.67 18.11 0.62
C SER A 124 -3.00 19.60 0.78
N ASP A 125 -2.36 20.42 -0.04
CA ASP A 125 -2.67 21.85 -0.17
C ASP A 125 -3.80 22.16 -1.17
N SER A 126 -4.40 21.13 -1.78
CA SER A 126 -5.55 21.27 -2.67
C SER A 126 -6.81 21.71 -1.92
N PRO A 127 -7.76 22.39 -2.58
CA PRO A 127 -8.97 22.92 -1.92
C PRO A 127 -10.00 21.85 -1.57
N SER A 128 -9.93 20.65 -2.17
CA SER A 128 -10.94 19.61 -1.99
C SER A 128 -10.31 18.20 -1.96
N VAL A 129 -11.13 17.20 -1.58
CA VAL A 129 -10.76 15.77 -1.62
C VAL A 129 -10.94 15.14 -3.00
N GLU A 130 -11.53 15.87 -3.94
CA GLU A 130 -11.79 15.40 -5.29
C GLU A 130 -10.48 15.08 -6.01
N ASP A 131 -10.53 14.10 -6.90
CA ASP A 131 -9.39 13.74 -7.74
C ASP A 131 -9.36 14.57 -9.01
N ILE A 132 -8.52 15.59 -9.03
CA ILE A 132 -8.28 16.44 -10.20
C ILE A 132 -7.12 15.89 -11.05
N PHE A 133 -6.15 15.26 -10.41
CA PHE A 133 -4.98 14.67 -11.09
C PHE A 133 -5.33 13.35 -11.80
N GLY A 134 -6.21 12.54 -11.22
CA GLY A 134 -6.78 11.33 -11.83
C GLY A 134 -6.10 10.04 -11.46
N HIS A 135 -5.10 10.04 -10.58
CA HIS A 135 -4.37 8.83 -10.22
C HIS A 135 -5.08 8.03 -9.12
N GLY A 136 -5.53 8.66 -8.04
CA GLY A 136 -6.17 7.97 -6.92
C GLY A 136 -7.49 7.30 -7.29
N THR A 137 -8.25 7.85 -8.25
CA THR A 137 -9.44 7.20 -8.82
C THR A 137 -9.10 5.86 -9.47
N GLN A 138 -8.01 5.81 -10.24
CA GLN A 138 -7.52 4.59 -10.89
C GLN A 138 -7.07 3.57 -9.85
N VAL A 139 -6.28 4.01 -8.86
CA VAL A 139 -5.82 3.18 -7.74
C VAL A 139 -6.99 2.57 -6.96
N ALA A 140 -7.98 3.39 -6.59
CA ALA A 140 -9.18 2.92 -5.89
C ALA A 140 -9.98 1.90 -6.72
N PHE A 141 -10.07 2.12 -8.05
CA PHE A 141 -10.70 1.16 -8.95
C PHE A 141 -10.00 -0.20 -8.95
N VAL A 142 -8.66 -0.22 -9.01
CA VAL A 142 -7.90 -1.48 -8.96
C VAL A 142 -8.19 -2.25 -7.68
N VAL A 143 -8.30 -1.57 -6.53
CA VAL A 143 -8.65 -2.23 -5.26
C VAL A 143 -10.08 -2.76 -5.30
N ALA A 144 -11.09 -1.88 -5.51
CA ALA A 144 -12.49 -2.18 -5.17
C ALA A 144 -13.50 -1.76 -6.25
N GLY A 145 -13.05 -1.42 -7.46
CA GLY A 145 -13.96 -0.99 -8.54
C GLY A 145 -14.99 -2.04 -8.92
N GLY A 146 -16.07 -1.58 -9.57
CA GLY A 146 -17.12 -2.41 -10.10
C GLY A 146 -18.23 -2.81 -9.13
N LEU A 147 -19.27 -3.38 -9.68
CA LEU A 147 -20.36 -3.98 -8.93
C LEU A 147 -19.97 -5.41 -8.48
N HIS A 148 -20.71 -6.00 -7.58
CA HIS A 148 -20.42 -7.35 -7.08
C HIS A 148 -20.65 -8.47 -8.10
N SER A 149 -21.14 -8.15 -9.29
CA SER A 149 -21.46 -9.14 -10.34
C SER A 149 -20.20 -9.58 -11.11
N LEU A 150 -20.16 -10.86 -11.47
CA LEU A 150 -19.12 -11.43 -12.32
C LEU A 150 -19.36 -10.97 -13.78
N GLY A 151 -18.26 -10.64 -14.48
CA GLY A 151 -18.32 -10.25 -15.91
C GLY A 151 -18.37 -8.75 -16.17
N GLU A 152 -18.38 -7.90 -15.13
CA GLU A 152 -18.26 -6.44 -15.27
C GLU A 152 -16.82 -5.99 -15.08
N LYS A 153 -16.50 -4.79 -15.56
CA LYS A 153 -15.24 -4.13 -15.25
C LYS A 153 -15.13 -3.96 -13.74
N ALA A 154 -14.20 -4.66 -13.11
CA ALA A 154 -14.11 -4.73 -11.66
C ALA A 154 -12.65 -4.75 -11.20
N GLY A 155 -12.42 -4.13 -10.05
CA GLY A 155 -11.20 -4.29 -9.27
C GLY A 155 -11.07 -5.68 -8.65
N VAL A 156 -9.99 -5.90 -7.93
CA VAL A 156 -9.67 -7.20 -7.33
C VAL A 156 -10.69 -7.58 -6.24
N SER A 157 -11.08 -6.64 -5.41
CA SER A 157 -12.00 -6.84 -4.28
C SER A 157 -13.20 -5.90 -4.33
N PRO A 158 -14.17 -6.13 -5.21
CA PRO A 158 -15.30 -5.21 -5.38
C PRO A 158 -16.24 -5.11 -4.16
N GLY A 159 -16.06 -5.96 -3.17
CA GLY A 159 -16.74 -5.90 -1.86
C GLY A 159 -15.95 -5.12 -0.78
N ALA A 160 -14.76 -4.66 -1.08
CA ALA A 160 -13.95 -3.89 -0.13
C ALA A 160 -14.45 -2.44 0.01
N ALA A 161 -14.21 -1.87 1.19
CA ALA A 161 -14.40 -0.45 1.47
C ALA A 161 -13.10 0.34 1.22
N ILE A 162 -13.22 1.62 0.88
CA ILE A 162 -12.12 2.54 0.61
C ILE A 162 -12.19 3.74 1.56
N MET A 163 -11.06 4.09 2.16
CA MET A 163 -10.86 5.40 2.78
C MET A 163 -10.05 6.28 1.81
N ASN A 164 -10.62 7.40 1.39
CA ASN A 164 -9.98 8.38 0.52
C ASN A 164 -9.20 9.39 1.35
N LEU A 165 -7.88 9.28 1.34
CA LEU A 165 -6.97 10.17 2.05
C LEU A 165 -6.10 10.90 1.03
N LYS A 166 -6.52 12.12 0.65
CA LYS A 166 -5.79 12.91 -0.34
C LYS A 166 -4.53 13.48 0.28
N VAL A 167 -3.38 12.94 -0.13
CA VAL A 167 -2.03 13.34 0.30
C VAL A 167 -1.20 13.93 -0.85
N ILE A 168 -1.64 13.68 -2.08
CA ILE A 168 -1.10 14.24 -3.33
C ILE A 168 -2.04 15.35 -3.80
N ASN A 169 -1.48 16.49 -4.18
CA ASN A 169 -2.25 17.64 -4.64
C ASN A 169 -2.71 17.52 -6.11
N ASP A 170 -3.38 18.56 -6.59
CA ASP A 170 -3.97 18.62 -7.94
C ASP A 170 -2.89 18.67 -9.05
N GLU A 171 -1.62 18.93 -8.69
CA GLU A 171 -0.45 18.91 -9.58
C GLU A 171 0.30 17.55 -9.55
N GLY A 172 -0.15 16.58 -8.75
CA GLY A 172 0.48 15.27 -8.61
C GLY A 172 1.66 15.25 -7.64
N ILE A 173 1.76 16.21 -6.74
CA ILE A 173 2.87 16.37 -5.77
C ILE A 173 2.34 16.15 -4.34
N GLY A 174 3.06 15.33 -3.58
CA GLY A 174 2.88 15.16 -2.15
C GLY A 174 4.14 15.55 -1.37
N SER A 175 4.06 15.48 -0.06
CA SER A 175 5.18 15.80 0.83
C SER A 175 5.24 14.84 2.01
N ASP A 176 6.39 14.79 2.71
CA ASP A 176 6.52 14.07 3.99
C ASP A 176 5.34 14.41 4.91
N GLU A 177 5.01 15.71 5.03
CA GLU A 177 3.93 16.18 5.88
C GLU A 177 2.58 15.59 5.50
N SER A 178 2.17 15.72 4.23
CA SER A 178 0.85 15.24 3.78
C SER A 178 0.71 13.74 3.94
N ILE A 179 1.77 12.97 3.62
CA ILE A 179 1.78 11.51 3.72
C ILE A 179 1.71 11.07 5.19
N ILE A 180 2.55 11.66 6.06
CA ILE A 180 2.58 11.30 7.48
C ILE A 180 1.27 11.65 8.18
N LEU A 181 0.68 12.82 7.89
CA LEU A 181 -0.63 13.18 8.42
C LEU A 181 -1.73 12.23 7.94
N GLY A 182 -1.63 11.74 6.71
CA GLY A 182 -2.50 10.69 6.19
C GLY A 182 -2.36 9.37 6.95
N ILE A 183 -1.13 8.92 7.18
CA ILE A 183 -0.83 7.69 7.95
C ILE A 183 -1.27 7.85 9.42
N ASP A 184 -0.97 8.99 10.06
CA ASP A 184 -1.40 9.32 11.42
C ASP A 184 -2.93 9.21 11.56
N LYS A 185 -3.66 9.76 10.58
CA LYS A 185 -5.13 9.65 10.52
C LYS A 185 -5.61 8.20 10.45
N VAL A 186 -4.95 7.35 9.66
CA VAL A 186 -5.29 5.92 9.54
C VAL A 186 -5.04 5.21 10.88
N CYS A 187 -3.92 5.48 11.54
CA CYS A 187 -3.60 4.94 12.87
C CYS A 187 -4.61 5.38 13.94
N ASP A 188 -5.00 6.66 13.94
CA ASP A 188 -6.05 7.18 14.83
C ASP A 188 -7.41 6.48 14.63
N LEU A 189 -7.76 6.18 13.38
CA LEU A 189 -8.98 5.44 13.04
C LEU A 189 -8.92 4.00 13.55
N ALA A 190 -7.79 3.31 13.37
CA ALA A 190 -7.58 1.96 13.89
C ALA A 190 -7.66 1.93 15.42
N GLU A 191 -7.03 2.89 16.10
CA GLU A 191 -7.12 3.01 17.56
C GLU A 191 -8.56 3.28 18.03
N ALA A 192 -9.26 4.19 17.35
CA ALA A 192 -10.65 4.51 17.67
C ALA A 192 -11.59 3.31 17.44
N ALA A 193 -11.38 2.55 16.38
CA ALA A 193 -12.13 1.33 16.08
C ALA A 193 -11.91 0.27 17.18
N ARG A 194 -10.65 0.03 17.58
CA ARG A 194 -10.31 -0.89 18.67
C ARG A 194 -10.96 -0.48 19.99
N LYS A 195 -10.91 0.80 20.35
CA LYS A 195 -11.55 1.33 21.58
C LYS A 195 -13.08 1.14 21.59
N LYS A 196 -13.71 1.14 20.40
CA LYS A 196 -15.14 0.85 20.24
C LYS A 196 -15.47 -0.64 20.18
N GLY A 197 -14.46 -1.52 20.22
CA GLY A 197 -14.62 -2.95 20.06
C GLY A 197 -15.04 -3.36 18.64
N LEU A 198 -14.77 -2.52 17.63
CA LEU A 198 -14.99 -2.87 16.23
C LEU A 198 -13.94 -3.89 15.81
N TRP A 199 -14.39 -4.88 15.05
CA TRP A 199 -13.50 -5.89 14.51
C TRP A 199 -12.89 -5.46 13.17
N PRO A 200 -11.77 -6.06 12.75
CA PRO A 200 -11.12 -5.74 11.48
C PRO A 200 -12.01 -5.86 10.24
N THR A 201 -13.19 -6.47 10.34
CA THR A 201 -14.18 -6.57 9.26
C THR A 201 -15.15 -5.38 9.19
N ASP A 202 -15.08 -4.45 10.14
CA ASP A 202 -15.87 -3.21 10.11
C ASP A 202 -15.28 -2.24 9.09
N GLU A 203 -16.13 -1.60 8.29
CA GLU A 203 -15.71 -0.65 7.25
C GLU A 203 -14.94 0.56 7.80
N MET A 204 -15.07 0.85 9.09
CA MET A 204 -14.31 1.92 9.75
C MET A 204 -12.99 1.45 10.35
N TYR A 205 -12.62 0.17 10.20
CA TYR A 205 -11.34 -0.35 10.62
C TYR A 205 -10.38 -0.44 9.42
N PRO A 206 -9.35 0.43 9.29
CA PRO A 206 -8.39 0.35 8.19
C PRO A 206 -7.49 -0.86 8.36
N ASN A 207 -7.38 -1.67 7.32
CA ASN A 207 -6.60 -2.91 7.34
C ASN A 207 -5.29 -2.79 6.57
N VAL A 208 -5.33 -2.02 5.47
CA VAL A 208 -4.22 -1.82 4.55
C VAL A 208 -4.07 -0.34 4.25
N ILE A 209 -2.86 0.15 4.24
CA ILE A 209 -2.47 1.43 3.64
C ILE A 209 -1.88 1.14 2.27
N ASN A 210 -2.47 1.69 1.21
CA ASN A 210 -1.93 1.66 -0.14
C ASN A 210 -1.23 2.98 -0.47
N LEU A 211 0.05 2.93 -0.82
CA LEU A 211 0.89 4.05 -1.22
C LEU A 211 1.38 3.85 -2.67
N SER A 212 0.57 4.29 -3.62
CA SER A 212 0.92 4.27 -5.05
C SER A 212 1.70 5.54 -5.45
N LEU A 213 2.67 5.93 -4.64
CA LEU A 213 3.48 7.13 -4.75
C LEU A 213 4.94 6.82 -4.38
N GLY A 214 5.86 7.71 -4.75
CA GLY A 214 7.25 7.52 -4.38
C GLY A 214 8.08 8.80 -4.40
N GLY A 215 9.15 8.78 -3.61
CA GLY A 215 10.22 9.77 -3.57
C GLY A 215 11.57 9.09 -3.72
N GLU A 216 12.62 9.87 -4.04
CA GLU A 216 13.97 9.35 -4.16
C GLU A 216 14.46 8.74 -2.84
N ASP A 217 15.03 7.53 -2.90
CA ASP A 217 15.73 6.91 -1.77
C ASP A 217 17.17 7.45 -1.72
N ASP A 218 17.44 8.33 -0.77
CA ASP A 218 18.77 8.89 -0.49
C ASP A 218 19.53 8.13 0.61
N GLY A 219 19.01 6.98 1.04
CA GLY A 219 19.61 6.15 2.08
C GLY A 219 19.39 6.65 3.50
N ASP A 220 18.51 7.63 3.72
CA ASP A 220 18.19 8.14 5.06
C ASP A 220 17.31 7.14 5.84
N GLU A 221 17.91 6.37 6.74
CA GLU A 221 17.22 5.41 7.60
C GLU A 221 16.26 6.07 8.59
N ASP A 222 16.54 7.32 8.96
CA ASP A 222 15.70 8.17 9.82
C ASP A 222 14.67 8.98 9.02
N ASN A 223 14.36 8.58 7.78
CA ASN A 223 13.31 9.24 7.01
C ASN A 223 11.96 9.11 7.73
N PRO A 224 11.25 10.23 8.00
CA PRO A 224 10.05 10.18 8.84
C PRO A 224 8.87 9.45 8.19
N VAL A 225 8.77 9.37 6.85
CA VAL A 225 7.73 8.58 6.18
C VAL A 225 7.98 7.08 6.38
N ARG A 226 9.25 6.63 6.30
CA ARG A 226 9.62 5.24 6.62
C ARG A 226 9.21 4.89 8.05
N GLU A 227 9.52 5.75 9.01
CA GLU A 227 9.18 5.55 10.41
C GLU A 227 7.66 5.50 10.63
N ALA A 228 6.87 6.37 9.98
CA ALA A 228 5.41 6.32 10.06
C ALA A 228 4.85 5.01 9.50
N CYS A 229 5.40 4.50 8.39
CA CYS A 229 5.03 3.21 7.84
C CYS A 229 5.36 2.05 8.79
N ARG A 230 6.54 2.06 9.41
CA ARG A 230 6.95 1.05 10.41
C ARG A 230 6.00 1.02 11.60
N GLN A 231 5.67 2.18 12.16
CA GLN A 231 4.74 2.26 13.28
C GLN A 231 3.32 1.83 12.92
N ALA A 232 2.81 2.21 11.74
CA ALA A 232 1.51 1.74 11.27
C ALA A 232 1.46 0.20 11.19
N SER A 233 2.55 -0.42 10.74
CA SER A 233 2.66 -1.88 10.65
C SER A 233 2.84 -2.54 12.02
N ALA A 234 3.78 -2.06 12.85
CA ALA A 234 4.16 -2.70 14.10
C ALA A 234 3.13 -2.48 15.21
N ASP A 235 2.69 -1.21 15.41
CA ASP A 235 1.86 -0.85 16.57
C ASP A 235 0.36 -0.99 16.27
N TYR A 236 -0.02 -0.79 15.01
CA TYR A 236 -1.43 -0.82 14.59
C TYR A 236 -1.81 -2.06 13.77
N GLY A 237 -0.86 -2.91 13.41
CA GLY A 237 -1.13 -4.13 12.66
C GLY A 237 -1.71 -3.88 11.27
N ILE A 238 -1.35 -2.77 10.63
CA ILE A 238 -1.83 -2.38 9.30
C ILE A 238 -0.75 -2.71 8.28
N ASP A 239 -1.05 -3.49 7.25
CA ASP A 239 -0.10 -3.71 6.17
C ASP A 239 0.08 -2.42 5.36
N VAL A 240 1.34 -1.98 5.18
CA VAL A 240 1.68 -0.88 4.30
C VAL A 240 2.20 -1.46 2.99
N ILE A 241 1.45 -1.25 1.91
CA ILE A 241 1.76 -1.75 0.57
C ILE A 241 2.10 -0.56 -0.32
N ALA A 242 3.29 -0.56 -0.91
CA ALA A 242 3.76 0.56 -1.71
C ALA A 242 4.28 0.14 -3.09
N ALA A 243 4.10 1.00 -4.07
CA ALA A 243 4.65 0.86 -5.41
C ALA A 243 6.19 0.94 -5.37
N ALA A 244 6.87 0.00 -6.02
CA ALA A 244 8.34 -0.01 -6.06
C ALA A 244 8.94 1.20 -6.82
N GLY A 245 8.19 1.80 -7.75
CA GLY A 245 8.60 2.89 -8.62
C GLY A 245 8.71 2.47 -10.09
N ASN A 246 8.82 3.45 -10.98
CA ASN A 246 8.76 3.27 -12.44
C ASN A 246 10.04 3.76 -13.14
N THR A 247 11.19 3.66 -12.49
CA THR A 247 12.50 4.15 -12.96
C THR A 247 13.49 3.04 -13.32
N GLY A 248 12.99 1.78 -13.45
CA GLY A 248 13.76 0.65 -13.99
C GLY A 248 14.26 0.88 -15.42
N PRO A 249 15.01 -0.05 -16.02
CA PRO A 249 15.44 -1.35 -15.48
C PRO A 249 16.73 -1.29 -14.66
N LYS A 250 17.30 -0.12 -14.41
CA LYS A 250 18.52 0.03 -13.61
C LYS A 250 18.32 -0.49 -12.19
N MET A 251 19.41 -0.99 -11.62
CA MET A 251 19.46 -1.38 -10.21
C MET A 251 19.42 -0.14 -9.30
N THR A 252 19.00 -0.33 -8.05
CA THR A 252 18.95 0.69 -7.01
C THR A 252 18.02 1.85 -7.40
N THR A 253 16.82 1.47 -7.85
CA THR A 253 15.77 2.40 -8.30
C THR A 253 14.48 2.27 -7.50
N VAL A 254 14.44 1.39 -6.48
CA VAL A 254 13.28 1.27 -5.59
C VAL A 254 13.14 2.55 -4.78
N MET A 255 11.93 3.12 -4.78
CA MET A 255 11.66 4.44 -4.22
C MET A 255 11.21 4.38 -2.74
N LEU A 256 11.28 5.50 -2.03
CA LEU A 256 10.58 5.71 -0.75
C LEU A 256 9.05 5.67 -0.99
N PRO A 257 8.22 5.08 -0.09
CA PRO A 257 8.66 4.34 1.11
C PRO A 257 8.90 2.85 0.85
N ALA A 258 8.72 2.34 -0.39
CA ALA A 258 8.85 0.93 -0.73
C ALA A 258 10.25 0.33 -0.45
N CYS A 259 11.30 1.17 -0.39
CA CYS A 259 12.65 0.75 -0.03
C CYS A 259 12.77 0.29 1.44
N ASP A 260 11.80 0.65 2.31
CA ASP A 260 11.82 0.26 3.72
C ASP A 260 11.60 -1.25 3.90
N PRO A 261 12.37 -1.92 4.80
CA PRO A 261 12.20 -3.35 5.05
C PRO A 261 10.79 -3.75 5.53
N GLU A 262 10.10 -2.89 6.29
CA GLU A 262 8.77 -3.19 6.85
C GLU A 262 7.60 -2.84 5.90
N VAL A 263 7.87 -2.14 4.81
CA VAL A 263 6.89 -1.84 3.76
C VAL A 263 6.88 -2.96 2.73
N ILE A 264 5.72 -3.41 2.30
CA ILE A 264 5.58 -4.40 1.22
C ILE A 264 5.72 -3.69 -0.13
N ALA A 265 6.88 -3.81 -0.74
CA ALA A 265 7.20 -3.23 -2.04
C ALA A 265 6.66 -4.08 -3.18
N VAL A 266 5.93 -3.48 -4.10
CA VAL A 266 5.31 -4.18 -5.23
C VAL A 266 5.85 -3.66 -6.54
N GLY A 267 6.53 -4.54 -7.28
CA GLY A 267 6.94 -4.30 -8.66
C GLY A 267 5.86 -4.72 -9.67
N ALA A 268 6.04 -4.37 -10.93
CA ALA A 268 5.09 -4.68 -11.99
C ALA A 268 5.64 -5.70 -12.98
N VAL A 269 4.78 -6.65 -13.38
CA VAL A 269 4.99 -7.53 -14.53
C VAL A 269 4.03 -7.16 -15.65
N GLU A 270 4.37 -7.56 -16.88
CA GLU A 270 3.52 -7.40 -18.05
C GLU A 270 2.22 -8.18 -17.87
N THR A 271 1.12 -7.63 -18.38
CA THR A 271 -0.18 -8.30 -18.39
C THR A 271 -0.24 -9.22 -19.62
N THR A 272 0.49 -10.33 -19.54
CA THR A 272 0.62 -11.35 -20.58
C THR A 272 0.60 -12.75 -19.94
N ASP A 273 0.47 -13.78 -20.78
CA ASP A 273 0.50 -15.17 -20.32
C ASP A 273 1.88 -15.57 -19.74
N GLU A 274 2.95 -14.91 -20.20
CA GLU A 274 4.29 -15.10 -19.68
C GLU A 274 4.57 -14.13 -18.54
N LEU A 275 5.20 -14.61 -17.47
CA LEU A 275 5.60 -13.78 -16.36
C LEU A 275 6.88 -12.99 -16.71
N VAL A 276 6.71 -11.81 -17.31
CA VAL A 276 7.80 -10.92 -17.74
C VAL A 276 7.79 -9.67 -16.88
N ILE A 277 8.95 -9.35 -16.28
CA ILE A 277 9.09 -8.09 -15.53
C ILE A 277 8.92 -6.88 -16.46
N TRP A 278 8.05 -5.97 -16.10
CA TRP A 278 7.90 -4.71 -16.83
C TRP A 278 9.22 -3.92 -16.83
N GLU A 279 9.67 -3.46 -18.00
CA GLU A 279 10.97 -2.82 -18.16
C GLU A 279 11.16 -1.64 -17.19
N LYS A 280 10.11 -0.82 -17.02
CA LYS A 280 10.17 0.36 -16.13
C LYS A 280 9.99 0.03 -14.65
N SER A 281 9.61 -1.19 -14.27
CA SER A 281 9.51 -1.58 -12.86
C SER A 281 10.84 -1.36 -12.16
N SER A 282 10.85 -0.59 -11.08
CA SER A 282 12.05 -0.32 -10.27
C SER A 282 12.61 -1.59 -9.66
N ARG A 283 13.93 -1.64 -9.52
CA ARG A 283 14.68 -2.83 -9.09
C ARG A 283 15.62 -2.49 -7.94
N GLY A 284 15.73 -3.42 -7.00
CA GLY A 284 16.71 -3.38 -5.94
C GLY A 284 18.17 -3.62 -6.43
N PRO A 285 19.15 -3.76 -5.50
CA PRO A 285 18.93 -3.56 -4.08
C PRO A 285 18.56 -2.11 -3.76
N THR A 286 18.03 -1.81 -2.56
CA THR A 286 17.90 -0.44 -2.08
C THR A 286 19.28 0.18 -1.85
N VAL A 287 19.34 1.48 -1.55
CA VAL A 287 20.62 2.16 -1.21
C VAL A 287 21.29 1.51 0.00
N GLN A 288 20.49 0.96 0.95
CA GLN A 288 21.01 0.23 2.12
C GLN A 288 21.36 -1.22 1.84
N GLY A 289 21.15 -1.73 0.61
CA GLY A 289 21.48 -3.11 0.21
C GLY A 289 20.34 -4.12 0.40
N GLU A 290 19.14 -3.71 0.80
CA GLU A 290 17.98 -4.59 0.94
C GLU A 290 17.49 -5.11 -0.42
N THR A 291 17.16 -6.40 -0.47
CA THR A 291 16.58 -6.99 -1.67
C THR A 291 15.10 -6.59 -1.80
N LYS A 292 14.78 -5.80 -2.79
CA LYS A 292 13.44 -5.31 -3.14
C LYS A 292 13.21 -5.42 -4.66
N PRO A 293 11.95 -5.52 -5.16
CA PRO A 293 10.67 -5.50 -4.43
C PRO A 293 10.45 -6.75 -3.56
N ASP A 294 9.33 -6.81 -2.82
CA ASP A 294 8.92 -8.04 -2.13
C ASP A 294 8.17 -8.96 -3.10
N PHE A 295 7.21 -8.42 -3.82
CA PHE A 295 6.39 -9.14 -4.80
C PHE A 295 6.33 -8.38 -6.12
N VAL A 296 5.92 -9.09 -7.16
CA VAL A 296 5.49 -8.51 -8.43
C VAL A 296 4.09 -8.98 -8.76
N ILE A 297 3.31 -8.11 -9.41
CA ILE A 297 1.98 -8.46 -9.89
C ILE A 297 1.70 -7.66 -11.18
N TRP A 298 0.66 -7.99 -11.92
CA TRP A 298 0.31 -7.30 -13.15
C TRP A 298 0.15 -5.79 -12.93
N GLY A 299 0.79 -5.00 -13.77
CA GLY A 299 0.79 -3.55 -13.63
C GLY A 299 0.81 -2.81 -14.96
N THR A 300 0.63 -3.50 -16.09
CA THR A 300 0.71 -2.88 -17.40
C THR A 300 -0.61 -2.94 -18.15
N ASN A 301 -0.91 -1.85 -18.87
CA ASN A 301 -2.05 -1.72 -19.77
C ASN A 301 -3.41 -2.05 -19.12
N LEU A 302 -3.58 -1.68 -17.86
CA LEU A 302 -4.80 -1.94 -17.10
C LEU A 302 -5.87 -0.87 -17.41
N GLU A 303 -7.09 -1.31 -17.73
CA GLU A 303 -8.24 -0.43 -17.93
C GLU A 303 -8.90 -0.13 -16.58
N MET A 304 -8.98 1.14 -16.21
CA MET A 304 -9.41 1.60 -14.88
C MET A 304 -10.34 2.80 -14.99
N ALA A 305 -11.11 3.09 -13.93
CA ALA A 305 -11.99 4.25 -13.86
C ALA A 305 -11.23 5.57 -14.08
N SER A 306 -11.77 6.43 -14.93
CA SER A 306 -11.24 7.77 -15.17
C SER A 306 -11.82 8.79 -14.20
N HIS A 307 -11.03 9.78 -13.80
CA HIS A 307 -11.51 10.91 -13.00
C HIS A 307 -12.30 11.95 -13.81
N LYS A 308 -12.28 11.87 -15.16
CA LYS A 308 -12.85 12.89 -16.03
C LYS A 308 -14.37 12.94 -16.03
N ASN A 309 -15.02 11.77 -15.95
CA ASN A 309 -16.46 11.65 -15.80
C ASN A 309 -16.84 10.33 -15.10
N ASP A 310 -18.12 10.07 -14.94
CA ASP A 310 -18.63 8.96 -14.12
C ASP A 310 -18.67 7.61 -14.83
N GLU A 311 -18.39 7.55 -16.12
CA GLU A 311 -18.54 6.35 -16.97
C GLU A 311 -17.28 6.05 -17.81
N GLU A 312 -16.31 6.97 -17.82
CA GLU A 312 -15.10 6.84 -18.65
C GLU A 312 -14.06 5.93 -17.98
N TYR A 313 -13.43 5.11 -18.80
CA TYR A 313 -12.30 4.28 -18.39
C TYR A 313 -11.05 4.67 -19.18
N VAL A 314 -9.88 4.41 -18.60
CA VAL A 314 -8.57 4.76 -19.17
C VAL A 314 -7.58 3.63 -18.90
N ALA A 315 -6.73 3.33 -19.88
CA ALA A 315 -5.67 2.33 -19.73
C ALA A 315 -4.34 3.00 -19.37
N LYS A 316 -3.68 2.48 -18.33
CA LYS A 316 -2.39 2.96 -17.86
C LYS A 316 -1.49 1.79 -17.42
N SER A 317 -0.19 2.08 -17.27
CA SER A 317 0.79 1.15 -16.71
C SER A 317 1.58 1.79 -15.58
N GLY A 318 1.94 0.99 -14.57
CA GLY A 318 2.75 1.45 -13.43
C GLY A 318 2.76 0.46 -12.29
N THR A 319 3.82 0.46 -11.50
CA THR A 319 3.85 -0.20 -10.19
C THR A 319 2.78 0.38 -9.26
N SER A 320 2.33 1.62 -9.54
CA SER A 320 1.21 2.29 -8.88
C SER A 320 -0.12 1.56 -9.04
N PHE A 321 -0.24 0.65 -10.01
CA PHE A 321 -1.42 -0.19 -10.22
C PHE A 321 -1.19 -1.63 -9.76
N ALA A 322 0.06 -2.05 -9.68
CA ALA A 322 0.43 -3.33 -9.07
C ALA A 322 0.22 -3.31 -7.54
N ALA A 323 0.60 -2.25 -6.86
CA ALA A 323 0.42 -2.14 -5.40
C ALA A 323 -1.05 -2.25 -4.96
N PRO A 324 -2.02 -1.52 -5.54
CA PRO A 324 -3.42 -1.68 -5.18
C PRO A 324 -4.01 -3.04 -5.56
N MET A 325 -3.46 -3.72 -6.58
CA MET A 325 -3.87 -5.09 -6.89
C MET A 325 -3.51 -6.04 -5.74
N LEU A 326 -2.29 -5.92 -5.17
CA LEU A 326 -1.90 -6.68 -3.99
C LEU A 326 -2.73 -6.29 -2.76
N SER A 327 -3.05 -5.00 -2.60
CA SER A 327 -3.93 -4.50 -1.55
C SER A 327 -5.34 -5.13 -1.63
N GLY A 328 -5.91 -5.19 -2.83
CA GLY A 328 -7.19 -5.86 -3.05
C GLY A 328 -7.12 -7.37 -2.80
N LEU A 329 -6.01 -8.02 -3.17
CA LEU A 329 -5.79 -9.45 -2.95
C LEU A 329 -5.89 -9.83 -1.46
N THR A 330 -5.50 -8.94 -0.56
CA THR A 330 -5.68 -9.11 0.88
C THR A 330 -7.13 -9.41 1.24
N GLY A 331 -8.10 -8.73 0.62
CA GLY A 331 -9.52 -8.95 0.89
C GLY A 331 -10.03 -10.32 0.47
N LEU A 332 -9.57 -10.82 -0.69
CA LEU A 332 -9.91 -12.16 -1.14
C LEU A 332 -9.34 -13.23 -0.21
N LEU A 333 -8.09 -13.04 0.25
CA LEU A 333 -7.45 -13.92 1.23
C LEU A 333 -8.20 -13.92 2.55
N TRP A 334 -8.56 -12.74 3.06
CA TRP A 334 -9.33 -12.62 4.30
C TRP A 334 -10.70 -13.29 4.22
N GLU A 335 -11.46 -13.01 3.16
CA GLU A 335 -12.78 -13.61 2.99
C GLU A 335 -12.68 -15.12 2.87
N SER A 336 -11.73 -15.64 2.10
CA SER A 336 -11.49 -17.07 1.98
C SER A 336 -11.10 -17.72 3.31
N GLY A 337 -10.16 -17.13 4.02
CA GLY A 337 -9.71 -17.64 5.32
C GLY A 337 -10.82 -17.63 6.36
N ARG A 338 -11.66 -16.58 6.41
CA ARG A 338 -12.83 -16.54 7.29
C ARG A 338 -13.86 -17.59 6.93
N ARG A 339 -14.12 -17.85 5.65
CA ARG A 339 -15.00 -18.94 5.23
C ARG A 339 -14.50 -20.31 5.68
N ALA A 340 -13.18 -20.51 5.68
CA ALA A 340 -12.54 -21.78 6.05
C ALA A 340 -12.32 -21.97 7.56
N TYR A 341 -11.94 -20.89 8.27
CA TYR A 341 -11.42 -20.97 9.64
C TYR A 341 -12.20 -20.12 10.66
N GLY A 342 -13.20 -19.36 10.23
CA GLY A 342 -14.05 -18.51 11.08
C GLY A 342 -13.68 -17.02 11.05
N GLU A 343 -14.58 -16.17 11.57
CA GLU A 343 -14.55 -14.73 11.45
C GLU A 343 -13.30 -14.04 12.08
N GLY A 344 -12.63 -14.69 13.01
CA GLY A 344 -11.41 -14.18 13.62
C GLY A 344 -10.14 -14.36 12.80
N TRP A 345 -10.22 -15.01 11.63
CA TRP A 345 -9.04 -15.25 10.80
C TRP A 345 -8.59 -13.98 10.07
N LEU A 346 -7.31 -13.65 10.19
CA LEU A 346 -6.69 -12.49 9.58
C LEU A 346 -5.43 -12.91 8.81
N PHE A 347 -5.11 -12.17 7.77
CA PHE A 347 -3.90 -12.36 6.96
C PHE A 347 -3.13 -11.04 6.90
N ARG A 348 -1.80 -11.10 7.02
CA ARG A 348 -0.90 -9.96 6.87
C ARG A 348 0.26 -10.33 5.96
N TRP A 349 0.52 -9.48 4.97
CA TRP A 349 1.65 -9.64 4.06
C TRP A 349 2.99 -9.54 4.78
N THR A 350 3.11 -8.65 5.75
CA THR A 350 4.32 -8.49 6.57
C THR A 350 4.72 -9.78 7.28
N GLU A 351 3.75 -10.57 7.68
CA GLU A 351 3.98 -11.86 8.35
C GLU A 351 4.11 -13.01 7.34
N ALA A 352 3.28 -12.99 6.29
CA ALA A 352 3.25 -14.06 5.28
C ALA A 352 4.48 -14.07 4.37
N ARG A 353 5.14 -12.92 4.14
CA ARG A 353 6.28 -12.80 3.20
C ARG A 353 7.45 -13.74 3.50
N GLN A 354 7.66 -14.14 4.75
CA GLN A 354 8.69 -15.12 5.10
C GLN A 354 8.43 -16.51 4.48
N PHE A 355 7.17 -16.81 4.15
CA PHE A 355 6.74 -18.04 3.50
C PHE A 355 6.49 -17.86 1.99
N ALA A 356 6.76 -16.69 1.45
CA ALA A 356 6.52 -16.36 0.05
C ALA A 356 7.11 -17.35 -0.96
N PRO A 357 8.30 -17.97 -0.72
CA PRO A 357 8.82 -18.99 -1.63
C PRO A 357 7.89 -20.19 -1.88
N TYR A 358 6.96 -20.43 -0.98
CA TYR A 358 6.01 -21.56 -1.07
C TYR A 358 4.72 -21.22 -1.81
N PHE A 359 4.40 -19.94 -1.95
CA PHE A 359 3.15 -19.50 -2.59
C PHE A 359 3.35 -18.47 -3.70
N SER A 360 4.59 -18.21 -4.10
CA SER A 360 4.88 -17.29 -5.21
C SER A 360 5.55 -18.02 -6.36
N THR A 361 5.28 -17.57 -7.57
CA THR A 361 5.86 -18.12 -8.80
C THR A 361 6.78 -17.10 -9.47
N LYS A 362 7.83 -17.61 -10.11
CA LYS A 362 8.79 -16.85 -10.92
C LYS A 362 8.99 -17.53 -12.27
N PRO A 363 9.54 -16.82 -13.28
CA PRO A 363 10.04 -17.46 -14.48
C PRO A 363 11.08 -18.55 -14.14
N GLN A 364 11.14 -19.59 -14.96
CA GLN A 364 12.00 -20.75 -14.71
C GLN A 364 13.49 -20.40 -14.64
N ASP A 365 13.91 -19.37 -15.34
CA ASP A 365 15.28 -18.84 -15.39
C ASP A 365 15.60 -17.82 -14.30
N ALA A 366 14.59 -17.38 -13.53
CA ALA A 366 14.78 -16.43 -12.43
C ALA A 366 15.38 -17.13 -11.19
N PRO A 367 16.14 -16.38 -10.33
CA PRO A 367 16.66 -16.93 -9.09
C PRO A 367 15.54 -17.47 -8.18
N VAL A 368 15.74 -18.66 -7.58
CA VAL A 368 14.78 -19.29 -6.66
C VAL A 368 14.58 -18.43 -5.40
N LYS A 369 15.66 -17.83 -4.88
CA LYS A 369 15.60 -16.93 -3.71
C LYS A 369 15.01 -15.58 -4.12
N LYS A 370 14.60 -14.79 -3.14
CA LYS A 370 14.22 -13.38 -3.34
C LYS A 370 15.31 -12.66 -4.15
N ASP A 371 14.91 -11.94 -5.21
CA ASP A 371 15.84 -11.21 -6.08
C ASP A 371 15.40 -9.75 -6.29
N ASN A 372 16.27 -8.97 -6.91
CA ASN A 372 16.06 -7.53 -7.05
C ASN A 372 15.14 -7.13 -8.22
N ALA A 373 14.61 -8.06 -9.00
CA ALA A 373 13.69 -7.79 -10.09
C ALA A 373 12.27 -8.29 -9.77
N TYR A 374 12.16 -9.57 -9.44
CA TYR A 374 10.88 -10.24 -9.15
C TYR A 374 10.55 -10.33 -7.66
N GLY A 375 11.47 -9.96 -6.75
CA GLY A 375 11.28 -10.23 -5.33
C GLY A 375 11.12 -11.72 -5.05
N TYR A 376 10.07 -12.07 -4.33
CA TYR A 376 9.63 -13.47 -4.16
C TYR A 376 8.87 -14.01 -5.37
N GLY A 377 8.38 -13.15 -6.26
CA GLY A 377 7.60 -13.52 -7.45
C GLY A 377 6.15 -13.04 -7.40
N LEU A 378 5.33 -13.59 -8.29
CA LEU A 378 3.88 -13.36 -8.36
C LEU A 378 3.17 -14.26 -7.34
N PRO A 379 2.39 -13.69 -6.40
CA PRO A 379 1.59 -14.48 -5.45
C PRO A 379 0.59 -15.39 -6.16
N ALA A 380 0.63 -16.68 -5.90
CA ALA A 380 -0.24 -17.69 -6.49
C ALA A 380 -1.42 -17.99 -5.56
N MET A 381 -2.57 -17.37 -5.82
CA MET A 381 -3.78 -17.51 -5.00
C MET A 381 -4.20 -18.95 -4.74
N GLY A 382 -4.16 -19.81 -5.76
CA GLY A 382 -4.52 -21.22 -5.63
C GLY A 382 -3.67 -21.95 -4.59
N THR A 383 -2.38 -21.66 -4.54
CA THR A 383 -1.45 -22.23 -3.55
C THR A 383 -1.68 -21.61 -2.16
N MET A 384 -1.88 -20.30 -2.08
CA MET A 384 -2.12 -19.62 -0.81
C MET A 384 -3.37 -20.10 -0.09
N LEU A 385 -4.37 -20.53 -0.83
CA LEU A 385 -5.68 -20.98 -0.30
C LEU A 385 -5.80 -22.50 -0.19
N GLY A 386 -4.70 -23.24 -0.40
CA GLY A 386 -4.71 -24.70 -0.26
C GLY A 386 -5.51 -25.45 -1.33
N GLN A 387 -5.88 -24.79 -2.43
CA GLN A 387 -6.56 -25.43 -3.56
C GLN A 387 -5.55 -26.05 -4.53
N VAL A 388 -4.80 -27.04 -4.07
CA VAL A 388 -3.68 -27.68 -4.78
C VAL A 388 -4.12 -28.71 -5.83
N SER A 389 -5.35 -28.74 -6.28
CA SER A 389 -5.81 -29.84 -7.16
C SER A 389 -5.35 -29.72 -8.62
N GLN A 390 -4.73 -28.61 -9.07
CA GLN A 390 -4.32 -28.47 -10.48
C GLN A 390 -2.98 -27.76 -10.76
N VAL A 391 -2.19 -27.38 -9.78
CA VAL A 391 -0.85 -26.81 -10.03
C VAL A 391 0.19 -27.88 -9.74
N SER A 392 1.03 -28.19 -10.73
CA SER A 392 2.21 -29.05 -10.53
C SER A 392 3.16 -28.36 -9.57
N VAL A 393 3.07 -28.71 -8.29
CA VAL A 393 4.01 -28.29 -7.26
C VAL A 393 5.37 -28.93 -7.58
N PRO A 394 6.50 -28.20 -7.58
CA PRO A 394 7.80 -28.84 -7.52
C PRO A 394 7.80 -29.74 -6.30
N THR A 395 8.22 -30.99 -6.47
CA THR A 395 8.15 -32.10 -5.52
C THR A 395 8.79 -31.79 -4.16
N GLY A 396 8.05 -31.07 -3.32
CA GLY A 396 8.27 -30.92 -1.88
C GLY A 396 6.98 -31.34 -1.17
N ASP A 397 7.14 -31.97 -0.03
CA ASP A 397 6.05 -32.63 0.69
C ASP A 397 4.86 -31.68 0.98
N VAL A 398 3.73 -31.89 0.30
CA VAL A 398 2.49 -31.12 0.45
C VAL A 398 2.01 -31.11 1.91
N THR A 399 2.36 -32.15 2.67
CA THR A 399 2.07 -32.29 4.09
C THR A 399 2.82 -31.23 4.92
N GLU A 400 4.02 -30.86 4.53
CA GLU A 400 4.81 -29.81 5.19
C GLU A 400 4.18 -28.42 4.96
N VAL A 401 3.72 -28.14 3.74
CA VAL A 401 3.04 -26.87 3.41
C VAL A 401 1.69 -26.76 4.12
N MET A 402 0.91 -27.86 4.18
CA MET A 402 -0.35 -27.92 4.93
C MET A 402 -0.13 -27.80 6.43
N ASN A 403 0.89 -28.47 6.97
CA ASN A 403 1.24 -28.38 8.39
C ASN A 403 1.75 -26.99 8.75
N MET A 404 2.50 -26.34 7.86
CA MET A 404 2.98 -24.98 8.03
C MET A 404 1.82 -23.96 7.97
N PHE A 405 0.85 -24.14 7.07
CA PHE A 405 -0.38 -23.34 7.02
C PHE A 405 -1.25 -23.54 8.27
N MET A 406 -1.36 -24.77 8.76
CA MET A 406 -2.01 -25.10 10.04
C MET A 406 -1.22 -24.55 11.23
N MET A 407 0.13 -24.55 11.21
CA MET A 407 0.95 -23.89 12.23
C MET A 407 0.76 -22.37 12.22
N MET A 408 0.68 -21.74 11.05
CA MET A 408 0.39 -20.30 10.95
C MET A 408 -0.97 -19.97 11.57
N THR A 409 -2.02 -20.72 11.24
CA THR A 409 -3.37 -20.52 11.81
C THR A 409 -3.41 -20.80 13.32
N THR A 410 -2.65 -21.77 13.80
CA THR A 410 -2.57 -22.12 15.23
C THR A 410 -1.73 -21.11 16.03
N MET A 411 -0.63 -20.63 15.46
CA MET A 411 0.17 -19.54 16.08
C MET A 411 -0.63 -18.23 16.15
N PHE A 412 -1.39 -17.88 15.10
CA PHE A 412 -2.28 -16.72 15.11
C PHE A 412 -3.40 -16.84 16.14
N GLY A 413 -3.99 -18.02 16.30
CA GLY A 413 -4.99 -18.29 17.34
C GLY A 413 -4.43 -18.22 18.76
N MET A 414 -3.16 -18.54 18.99
CA MET A 414 -2.51 -18.47 20.29
C MET A 414 -2.04 -17.06 20.67
N LEU A 415 -1.66 -16.21 19.70
CA LEU A 415 -1.29 -14.81 19.95
C LEU A 415 -2.51 -13.93 20.28
N GLN A 416 -3.72 -14.33 19.89
CA GLN A 416 -4.96 -13.64 20.28
C GLN A 416 -5.50 -14.05 21.65
N GLY A 417 -4.93 -15.07 22.30
CA GLY A 417 -5.32 -15.54 23.63
C GLY A 417 -4.60 -14.87 24.80
N VAL A 418 -3.77 -13.86 24.56
CA VAL A 418 -3.04 -13.11 25.60
C VAL A 418 -3.32 -11.62 25.43
N VAL A 419 -4.52 -11.19 25.80
CA VAL A 419 -4.85 -9.85 26.32
C VAL A 419 -5.90 -10.04 27.42
#